data_8e441602b2b47a425d4c9b83e28219c1
#
_entry.id   8e441602b2b47a425d4c9b83e28219c1
#
_cell.length_a   1.000
_cell.length_b   1.000
_cell.length_c   1.000
_cell.angle_alpha   90.00
_cell.angle_beta   90.00
_cell.angle_gamma   90.00
#
_symmetry.space_group_name_H-M   'P 1'
#
loop_
_entity.id
_entity.type
_entity.pdbx_description
1 polymer ?
#
loop_
_entity_poly.entity_id
_entity_poly.type
_entity_poly.pdbx_seq_one_letter_code
_entity_poly.pdbx_strand_id
1 'polypeptide(L)'
;MSARKKSAAPKKPVWDPSIVVFACNWCSYAGADTAGVSRIQHQPHFRMIRVMCSGRIQPGFVLRAFEKGADGVLVSGCHLGDCHYQFGNEKAIEQFDKTKSVVKMLGLEEGRLRLEWISAAEGARFARIIDEFIEQLRALGPSPLFADKVPAAAPGEEPEEAIARV
;
A
#
# COMPACT_ATOMS: atom_id res chain seq x y z
N MET A 1 45.20 -7.01 14.07
CA MET A 1 44.05 -6.24 14.59
C MET A 1 43.26 -5.72 13.38
N SER A 2 42.20 -6.41 13.01
CA SER A 2 41.41 -6.08 11.80
C SER A 2 40.28 -5.11 12.18
N ALA A 3 40.33 -3.91 11.61
CA ALA A 3 39.30 -2.89 11.84
C ALA A 3 38.02 -3.28 11.11
N ARG A 4 36.99 -3.64 11.88
CA ARG A 4 35.62 -3.89 11.41
C ARG A 4 35.06 -2.59 10.81
N LYS A 5 34.95 -2.49 9.49
CA LYS A 5 34.22 -1.42 8.80
C LYS A 5 32.77 -1.44 9.32
N LYS A 6 32.37 -0.42 10.08
CA LYS A 6 30.96 -0.14 10.37
C LYS A 6 30.26 0.12 9.04
N SER A 7 29.39 -0.78 8.62
CA SER A 7 28.47 -0.51 7.52
C SER A 7 27.58 0.65 7.93
N ALA A 8 27.57 1.73 7.16
CA ALA A 8 26.67 2.85 7.38
C ALA A 8 25.23 2.33 7.26
N ALA A 9 24.41 2.58 8.28
CA ALA A 9 22.98 2.30 8.21
C ALA A 9 22.39 3.02 6.98
N PRO A 10 21.45 2.39 6.26
CA PRO A 10 20.81 3.05 5.13
C PRO A 10 20.18 4.36 5.64
N LYS A 11 20.49 5.49 4.97
CA LYS A 11 19.85 6.77 5.27
C LYS A 11 18.36 6.59 5.12
N LYS A 12 17.57 6.95 6.15
CA LYS A 12 16.10 6.97 6.07
C LYS A 12 15.70 7.79 4.83
N PRO A 13 14.76 7.29 4.02
CA PRO A 13 14.25 8.08 2.91
C PRO A 13 13.63 9.38 3.45
N VAL A 14 13.84 10.47 2.75
CA VAL A 14 13.31 11.82 3.09
C VAL A 14 11.77 11.85 3.05
N TRP A 15 11.13 10.86 2.46
CA TRP A 15 9.70 10.73 2.32
C TRP A 15 9.27 9.26 2.43
N ASP A 16 8.17 9.02 3.11
CA ASP A 16 7.55 7.70 3.25
C ASP A 16 6.15 7.71 2.61
N PRO A 17 5.83 6.74 1.73
CA PRO A 17 4.55 6.69 1.05
C PRO A 17 3.40 6.37 1.99
N SER A 18 2.24 6.96 1.77
CA SER A 18 0.99 6.64 2.44
C SER A 18 0.15 5.70 1.56
N ILE A 19 -0.12 4.49 2.05
CA ILE A 19 -0.90 3.48 1.33
C ILE A 19 -2.28 3.31 1.98
N VAL A 20 -3.31 3.23 1.14
CA VAL A 20 -4.63 2.74 1.56
C VAL A 20 -4.81 1.30 1.09
N VAL A 21 -5.11 0.41 2.02
CA VAL A 21 -5.36 -1.01 1.75
C VAL A 21 -6.84 -1.30 1.95
N PHE A 22 -7.54 -1.65 0.88
CA PHE A 22 -8.89 -2.21 0.97
C PHE A 22 -8.79 -3.73 1.11
N ALA A 23 -9.10 -4.24 2.28
CA ALA A 23 -8.96 -5.66 2.61
C ALA A 23 -10.31 -6.35 2.80
N CYS A 24 -10.51 -7.46 2.09
CA CYS A 24 -11.67 -8.33 2.27
C CYS A 24 -11.68 -8.89 3.70
N ASN A 25 -12.83 -8.77 4.38
CA ASN A 25 -13.03 -9.21 5.77
C ASN A 25 -12.64 -10.68 5.99
N TRP A 26 -12.99 -11.55 5.05
CA TRP A 26 -12.93 -13.00 5.23
C TRP A 26 -11.53 -13.59 4.98
N CYS A 27 -10.72 -12.92 4.18
CA CYS A 27 -9.41 -13.43 3.78
C CYS A 27 -8.30 -12.43 4.12
N SER A 28 -8.16 -11.37 3.35
CA SER A 28 -7.01 -10.46 3.44
C SER A 28 -6.91 -9.72 4.78
N TYR A 29 -8.05 -9.31 5.35
CA TYR A 29 -8.06 -8.69 6.68
C TYR A 29 -7.66 -9.71 7.76
N ALA A 30 -8.20 -10.93 7.68
CA ALA A 30 -7.80 -12.01 8.59
C ALA A 30 -6.32 -12.41 8.41
N GLY A 31 -5.81 -12.36 7.17
CA GLY A 31 -4.38 -12.55 6.88
C GLY A 31 -3.50 -11.46 7.51
N ALA A 32 -3.94 -10.21 7.48
CA ALA A 32 -3.27 -9.11 8.18
C ALA A 32 -3.30 -9.30 9.71
N ASP A 33 -4.43 -9.73 10.26
CA ASP A 33 -4.57 -10.05 11.67
C ASP A 33 -3.64 -11.20 12.07
N THR A 34 -3.55 -12.24 11.23
CA THR A 34 -2.58 -13.34 11.40
C THR A 34 -1.14 -12.84 11.41
N ALA A 35 -0.77 -11.90 10.56
CA ALA A 35 0.56 -11.28 10.58
C ALA A 35 0.82 -10.58 11.93
N GLY A 36 -0.16 -9.81 12.43
CA GLY A 36 -0.07 -9.10 13.70
C GLY A 36 0.07 -10.05 14.90
N VAL A 37 -0.80 -11.05 15.01
CA VAL A 37 -0.76 -12.07 16.08
C VAL A 37 0.54 -12.85 16.05
N SER A 38 1.05 -13.18 14.87
CA SER A 38 2.33 -13.88 14.68
C SER A 38 3.55 -12.95 14.84
N ARG A 39 3.34 -11.66 15.10
CA ARG A 39 4.40 -10.65 15.27
C ARG A 39 5.34 -10.56 14.06
N ILE A 40 4.82 -10.80 12.85
CA ILE A 40 5.58 -10.64 11.62
C ILE A 40 5.77 -9.15 11.37
N GLN A 41 7.02 -8.72 11.35
CA GLN A 41 7.35 -7.32 11.15
C GLN A 41 7.13 -6.92 9.68
N HIS A 42 6.57 -5.74 9.48
CA HIS A 42 6.41 -5.08 8.19
C HIS A 42 6.39 -3.56 8.39
N GLN A 43 6.54 -2.81 7.33
CA GLN A 43 6.54 -1.35 7.39
C GLN A 43 5.14 -0.81 7.74
N PRO A 44 5.04 0.27 8.55
CA PRO A 44 3.77 0.76 9.10
C PRO A 44 3.03 1.76 8.18
N HIS A 45 3.57 2.07 7.00
CA HIS A 45 3.11 3.18 6.14
C HIS A 45 1.82 2.86 5.35
N PHE A 46 0.86 2.22 6.00
CA PHE A 46 -0.45 1.92 5.39
C PHE A 46 -1.61 2.12 6.37
N ARG A 47 -2.78 2.38 5.81
CA ARG A 47 -4.05 2.40 6.51
C ARG A 47 -4.99 1.38 5.90
N MET A 48 -5.53 0.50 6.75
CA MET A 48 -6.40 -0.56 6.29
C MET A 48 -7.87 -0.17 6.43
N ILE A 49 -8.62 -0.36 5.34
CA ILE A 49 -10.07 -0.25 5.30
C ILE A 49 -10.64 -1.64 5.07
N ARG A 50 -11.32 -2.17 6.08
CA ARG A 50 -11.99 -3.46 6.02
C ARG A 50 -13.28 -3.33 5.22
N VAL A 51 -13.43 -4.15 4.19
CA VAL A 51 -14.65 -4.28 3.37
C VAL A 51 -15.17 -5.71 3.46
N MET A 52 -16.49 -5.89 3.40
CA MET A 52 -17.06 -7.24 3.52
C MET A 52 -16.64 -8.16 2.38
N CYS A 53 -16.45 -7.63 1.18
CA CYS A 53 -15.97 -8.37 0.02
C CYS A 53 -15.17 -7.46 -0.91
N SER A 54 -14.10 -7.96 -1.53
CA SER A 54 -13.34 -7.22 -2.53
C SER A 54 -14.18 -6.79 -3.74
N GLY A 55 -15.20 -7.58 -4.10
CA GLY A 55 -16.15 -7.23 -5.16
C GLY A 55 -17.03 -5.99 -4.86
N ARG A 56 -16.99 -5.46 -3.64
CA ARG A 56 -17.67 -4.20 -3.27
C ARG A 56 -16.85 -2.97 -3.66
N ILE A 57 -15.56 -3.14 -3.90
CA ILE A 57 -14.65 -2.03 -4.18
C ILE A 57 -14.90 -1.55 -5.61
N GLN A 58 -15.39 -0.33 -5.73
CA GLN A 58 -15.68 0.34 -6.98
C GLN A 58 -14.59 1.39 -7.28
N PRO A 59 -14.43 1.85 -8.52
CA PRO A 59 -13.47 2.88 -8.87
C PRO A 59 -13.51 4.11 -7.95
N GLY A 60 -14.71 4.56 -7.56
CA GLY A 60 -14.90 5.70 -6.67
C GLY A 60 -14.22 5.59 -5.31
N PHE A 61 -14.09 4.38 -4.74
CA PHE A 61 -13.35 4.17 -3.48
C PHE A 61 -11.86 4.42 -3.67
N VAL A 62 -11.30 3.90 -4.75
CA VAL A 62 -9.88 4.03 -5.08
C VAL A 62 -9.55 5.50 -5.41
N LEU A 63 -10.36 6.14 -6.24
CA LEU A 63 -10.18 7.54 -6.60
C LEU A 63 -10.28 8.46 -5.38
N ARG A 64 -11.20 8.15 -4.46
CA ARG A 64 -11.33 8.90 -3.21
C ARG A 64 -10.11 8.72 -2.30
N ALA A 65 -9.48 7.55 -2.28
CA ALA A 65 -8.24 7.34 -1.55
C ALA A 65 -7.10 8.21 -2.13
N PHE A 66 -6.93 8.23 -3.44
CA PHE A 66 -5.97 9.12 -4.09
C PHE A 66 -6.29 10.59 -3.85
N GLU A 67 -7.53 11.01 -3.96
CA GLU A 67 -7.98 12.40 -3.67
C GLU A 67 -7.66 12.81 -2.21
N LYS A 68 -7.66 11.86 -1.28
CA LYS A 68 -7.32 12.08 0.13
C LYS A 68 -5.82 12.02 0.44
N GLY A 69 -4.98 11.85 -0.57
CA GLY A 69 -3.54 11.91 -0.43
C GLY A 69 -2.84 10.57 -0.31
N ALA A 70 -3.48 9.47 -0.69
CA ALA A 70 -2.78 8.20 -0.80
C ALA A 70 -1.78 8.24 -1.97
N ASP A 71 -0.57 7.76 -1.74
CA ASP A 71 0.45 7.58 -2.77
C ASP A 71 0.27 6.27 -3.53
N GLY A 72 -0.38 5.30 -2.88
CA GLY A 72 -0.73 4.02 -3.46
C GLY A 72 -1.99 3.42 -2.86
N VAL A 73 -2.69 2.60 -3.64
CA VAL A 73 -3.87 1.86 -3.20
C VAL A 73 -3.69 0.38 -3.50
N LEU A 74 -3.81 -0.43 -2.45
CA LEU A 74 -3.84 -1.89 -2.54
C LEU A 74 -5.27 -2.40 -2.37
N VAL A 75 -5.77 -3.12 -3.33
CA VAL A 75 -7.00 -3.90 -3.24
C VAL A 75 -6.61 -5.33 -2.94
N SER A 76 -7.16 -5.94 -1.89
CA SER A 76 -6.86 -7.33 -1.58
C SER A 76 -8.10 -8.15 -1.26
N GLY A 77 -8.13 -9.37 -1.79
CA GLY A 77 -9.26 -10.29 -1.70
C GLY A 77 -8.85 -11.73 -1.49
N CYS A 78 -9.86 -12.61 -1.50
CA CYS A 78 -9.68 -14.06 -1.44
C CYS A 78 -9.07 -14.57 -2.73
N HIS A 79 -8.32 -15.68 -2.69
CA HIS A 79 -7.87 -16.37 -3.88
C HIS A 79 -9.06 -16.76 -4.78
N LEU A 80 -8.81 -16.88 -6.09
CA LEU A 80 -9.83 -17.30 -7.05
C LEU A 80 -10.32 -18.71 -6.66
N GLY A 81 -11.63 -18.88 -6.64
CA GLY A 81 -12.27 -20.11 -6.17
C GLY A 81 -12.60 -20.13 -4.67
N ASP A 82 -11.96 -19.29 -3.83
CA ASP A 82 -12.14 -19.29 -2.37
C ASP A 82 -13.01 -18.12 -1.86
N CYS A 83 -13.70 -17.43 -2.76
CA CYS A 83 -14.49 -16.28 -2.36
C CYS A 83 -15.67 -16.69 -1.46
N HIS A 84 -15.76 -16.10 -0.25
CA HIS A 84 -16.86 -16.33 0.69
C HIS A 84 -18.25 -16.07 0.07
N TYR A 85 -18.34 -15.13 -0.86
CA TYR A 85 -19.57 -14.77 -1.60
C TYR A 85 -19.58 -15.32 -3.03
N GLN A 86 -18.79 -16.35 -3.32
CA GLN A 86 -18.64 -17.06 -4.59
C GLN A 86 -17.94 -16.25 -5.70
N PHE A 87 -18.45 -15.11 -6.12
CA PHE A 87 -17.98 -14.35 -7.30
C PHE A 87 -17.35 -12.99 -6.98
N GLY A 88 -17.13 -12.68 -5.70
CA GLY A 88 -16.68 -11.34 -5.29
C GLY A 88 -15.29 -10.99 -5.79
N ASN A 89 -14.38 -11.94 -5.84
CA ASN A 89 -13.02 -11.75 -6.36
C ASN A 89 -13.00 -11.58 -7.89
N GLU A 90 -13.86 -12.28 -8.63
CA GLU A 90 -14.01 -12.08 -10.07
C GLU A 90 -14.53 -10.68 -10.38
N LYS A 91 -15.56 -10.21 -9.64
CA LYS A 91 -16.04 -8.83 -9.74
C LYS A 91 -14.96 -7.82 -9.37
N ALA A 92 -14.09 -8.14 -8.42
CA ALA A 92 -12.99 -7.27 -8.06
C ALA A 92 -12.00 -7.10 -9.21
N ILE A 93 -11.72 -8.12 -10.01
CA ILE A 93 -10.88 -8.02 -11.22
C ILE A 93 -11.51 -7.03 -12.21
N GLU A 94 -12.79 -7.21 -12.53
CA GLU A 94 -13.49 -6.34 -13.47
C GLU A 94 -13.46 -4.86 -13.03
N GLN A 95 -13.69 -4.60 -11.74
CA GLN A 95 -13.65 -3.26 -11.19
C GLN A 95 -12.23 -2.70 -11.15
N PHE A 96 -11.25 -3.55 -10.88
CA PHE A 96 -9.84 -3.18 -10.87
C PHE A 96 -9.37 -2.73 -12.26
N ASP A 97 -9.70 -3.46 -13.31
CA ASP A 97 -9.34 -3.11 -14.69
C ASP A 97 -9.95 -1.78 -15.13
N LYS A 98 -11.22 -1.56 -14.79
CA LYS A 98 -11.89 -0.25 -15.00
C LYS A 98 -11.19 0.87 -14.23
N THR A 99 -10.85 0.60 -12.97
CA THR A 99 -10.17 1.57 -12.10
C THR A 99 -8.78 1.91 -12.65
N LYS A 100 -8.04 0.93 -13.09
CA LYS A 100 -6.70 1.10 -13.67
C LYS A 100 -6.72 2.03 -14.87
N SER A 101 -7.73 1.88 -15.76
CA SER A 101 -7.91 2.75 -16.91
C SER A 101 -8.18 4.21 -16.49
N VAL A 102 -9.01 4.43 -15.46
CA VAL A 102 -9.30 5.77 -14.94
C VAL A 102 -8.09 6.39 -14.26
N VAL A 103 -7.37 5.63 -13.44
CA VAL A 103 -6.14 6.08 -12.75
C VAL A 103 -5.10 6.55 -13.78
N LYS A 104 -4.94 5.82 -14.88
CA LYS A 104 -4.05 6.21 -15.99
C LYS A 104 -4.49 7.51 -16.65
N MET A 105 -5.80 7.70 -16.89
CA MET A 105 -6.33 8.94 -17.48
C MET A 105 -6.10 10.16 -16.58
N LEU A 106 -6.00 9.96 -15.25
CA LEU A 106 -5.67 11.02 -14.29
C LEU A 106 -4.17 11.34 -14.20
N GLY A 107 -3.33 10.68 -15.01
CA GLY A 107 -1.89 10.89 -15.02
C GLY A 107 -1.14 10.21 -13.88
N LEU A 108 -1.78 9.29 -13.17
CA LEU A 108 -1.15 8.48 -12.14
C LEU A 108 -0.48 7.25 -12.76
N GLU A 109 0.69 6.89 -12.26
CA GLU A 109 1.40 5.68 -12.69
C GLU A 109 0.60 4.43 -12.26
N GLU A 110 0.49 3.48 -13.19
CA GLU A 110 -0.23 2.21 -12.94
C GLU A 110 0.31 1.44 -11.72
N GLY A 111 1.59 1.60 -11.43
CA GLY A 111 2.25 0.99 -10.28
C GLY A 111 1.77 1.51 -8.91
N ARG A 112 0.94 2.57 -8.87
CA ARG A 112 0.31 3.06 -7.63
C ARG A 112 -0.97 2.34 -7.26
N LEU A 113 -1.48 1.48 -8.12
CA LEU A 113 -2.66 0.66 -7.89
C LEU A 113 -2.28 -0.82 -8.02
N ARG A 114 -2.52 -1.60 -6.97
CA ARG A 114 -2.17 -3.04 -6.90
C ARG A 114 -3.36 -3.88 -6.48
N LEU A 115 -3.50 -5.07 -7.06
CA LEU A 115 -4.51 -6.08 -6.69
C LEU A 115 -3.78 -7.35 -6.26
N GLU A 116 -4.12 -7.86 -5.07
CA GLU A 116 -3.47 -9.05 -4.51
C GLU A 116 -4.49 -10.00 -3.88
N TRP A 117 -4.18 -11.28 -3.97
CA TRP A 117 -4.95 -12.34 -3.34
C TRP A 117 -4.22 -12.87 -2.12
N ILE A 118 -4.90 -12.83 -0.97
CA ILE A 118 -4.32 -13.18 0.32
C ILE A 118 -5.36 -13.97 1.11
N SER A 119 -5.02 -15.17 1.57
CA SER A 119 -5.86 -15.97 2.45
C SER A 119 -5.66 -15.58 3.93
N ALA A 120 -6.58 -16.04 4.78
CA ALA A 120 -6.50 -15.81 6.23
C ALA A 120 -5.23 -16.40 6.87
N ALA A 121 -4.68 -17.47 6.30
CA ALA A 121 -3.47 -18.14 6.81
C ALA A 121 -2.16 -17.49 6.30
N GLU A 122 -2.23 -16.56 5.35
CA GLU A 122 -1.07 -16.03 4.65
C GLU A 122 -0.55 -14.71 5.26
N GLY A 123 -0.42 -14.61 6.60
CA GLY A 123 0.12 -13.43 7.27
C GLY A 123 1.52 -13.02 6.78
N ALA A 124 2.41 -13.98 6.53
CA ALA A 124 3.73 -13.69 5.99
C ALA A 124 3.69 -13.14 4.56
N ARG A 125 2.73 -13.61 3.73
CA ARG A 125 2.49 -13.07 2.39
C ARG A 125 1.97 -11.64 2.47
N PHE A 126 1.03 -11.36 3.38
CA PHE A 126 0.52 -10.01 3.61
C PHE A 126 1.66 -9.04 3.93
N ALA A 127 2.50 -9.36 4.92
CA ALA A 127 3.62 -8.53 5.32
C ALA A 127 4.57 -8.24 4.14
N ARG A 128 4.95 -9.27 3.39
CA ARG A 128 5.81 -9.14 2.22
C ARG A 128 5.20 -8.24 1.14
N ILE A 129 3.90 -8.38 0.84
CA ILE A 129 3.20 -7.56 -0.16
C ILE A 129 3.21 -6.08 0.25
N ILE A 130 3.00 -5.78 1.54
CA ILE A 130 3.07 -4.41 2.06
C ILE A 130 4.47 -3.84 1.86
N ASP A 131 5.51 -4.56 2.25
CA ASP A 131 6.88 -4.10 2.11
C ASP A 131 7.28 -3.89 0.65
N GLU A 132 6.97 -4.83 -0.23
CA GLU A 132 7.20 -4.72 -1.67
C GLU A 132 6.50 -3.50 -2.27
N PHE A 133 5.25 -3.24 -1.87
CA PHE A 133 4.49 -2.13 -2.41
C PHE A 133 5.00 -0.78 -1.91
N ILE A 134 5.44 -0.69 -0.66
CA ILE A 134 6.09 0.50 -0.12
C ILE A 134 7.38 0.81 -0.88
N GLU A 135 8.23 -0.19 -1.12
CA GLU A 135 9.47 0.00 -1.89
C GLU A 135 9.18 0.40 -3.36
N GLN A 136 8.16 -0.19 -3.97
CA GLN A 136 7.71 0.21 -5.30
C GLN A 136 7.29 1.69 -5.34
N LEU A 137 6.52 2.15 -4.35
CA LEU A 137 6.09 3.54 -4.28
C LEU A 137 7.26 4.49 -3.98
N ARG A 138 8.23 4.07 -3.16
CA ARG A 138 9.47 4.85 -2.96
C ARG A 138 10.24 5.06 -4.26
N ALA A 139 10.29 4.04 -5.12
CA ALA A 139 10.93 4.17 -6.43
C ALA A 139 10.16 5.09 -7.39
N LEU A 140 8.82 5.14 -7.28
CA LEU A 140 7.98 6.04 -8.07
C LEU A 140 8.01 7.49 -7.56
N GLY A 141 8.33 7.68 -6.28
CA GLY A 141 8.24 9.00 -5.62
C GLY A 141 6.82 9.39 -5.19
N PRO A 142 6.65 10.60 -4.65
CA PRO A 142 5.36 11.12 -4.21
C PRO A 142 4.31 11.13 -5.31
N SER A 143 3.03 11.01 -4.92
CA SER A 143 1.93 11.09 -5.88
C SER A 143 1.92 12.44 -6.61
N PRO A 144 1.84 12.48 -7.96
CA PRO A 144 1.80 13.73 -8.70
C PRO A 144 0.61 14.61 -8.34
N LEU A 145 -0.47 14.05 -7.78
CA LEU A 145 -1.62 14.82 -7.29
C LEU A 145 -1.30 15.66 -6.05
N PHE A 146 -0.20 15.34 -5.34
CA PHE A 146 0.19 15.99 -4.08
C PHE A 146 1.68 16.29 -3.99
N ALA A 147 2.38 16.32 -5.11
CA ALA A 147 3.81 16.61 -5.15
C ALA A 147 4.17 17.94 -4.45
N ASP A 148 3.27 18.93 -4.55
CA ASP A 148 3.45 20.25 -3.91
C ASP A 148 3.30 20.21 -2.37
N LYS A 149 2.79 19.13 -1.81
CA LYS A 149 2.58 18.98 -0.36
C LYS A 149 3.74 18.29 0.35
N VAL A 150 4.66 17.70 -0.39
CA VAL A 150 5.89 17.14 0.17
C VAL A 150 6.87 18.29 0.28
N PRO A 151 7.25 18.74 1.49
CA PRO A 151 8.25 19.77 1.64
C PRO A 151 9.53 19.31 0.93
N ALA A 152 10.00 20.10 -0.02
CA ALA A 152 11.33 19.89 -0.57
C ALA A 152 12.30 19.90 0.60
N ALA A 153 13.04 18.81 0.82
CA ALA A 153 14.08 18.78 1.82
C ALA A 153 15.06 19.92 1.49
N ALA A 154 15.13 20.89 2.38
CA ALA A 154 16.12 21.95 2.22
C ALA A 154 17.52 21.31 2.21
N PRO A 155 18.42 21.72 1.31
CA PRO A 155 19.75 21.17 1.25
C PRO A 155 20.47 21.43 2.58
N GLY A 156 20.56 20.41 3.45
CA GLY A 156 21.27 20.45 4.72
C GLY A 156 20.42 20.30 5.98
N GLU A 157 19.10 20.16 5.89
CA GLU A 157 18.25 19.86 7.06
C GLU A 157 18.24 18.37 7.39
N GLU A 158 18.50 18.06 8.66
CA GLU A 158 18.30 16.71 9.21
C GLU A 158 16.80 16.37 9.20
N PRO A 159 16.42 15.12 8.84
CA PRO A 159 15.01 14.73 8.62
C PRO A 159 14.13 14.82 9.89
N GLU A 160 14.69 15.02 11.04
CA GLU A 160 13.97 15.13 12.32
C GLU A 160 13.29 16.51 12.52
N GLU A 161 13.84 17.58 11.93
CA GLU A 161 13.28 18.93 12.06
C GLU A 161 12.11 19.20 11.10
N ALA A 162 12.06 18.52 9.96
CA ALA A 162 10.97 18.69 8.99
C ALA A 162 9.64 18.07 9.48
N ILE A 163 9.69 17.04 10.33
CA ILE A 163 8.52 16.34 10.87
C ILE A 163 7.86 17.13 12.02
N ALA A 164 8.60 17.97 12.71
CA ALA A 164 8.09 18.75 13.86
C ALA A 164 7.22 19.98 13.47
N ARG A 165 7.09 20.27 12.17
CA ARG A 165 6.36 21.44 11.65
C ARG A 165 5.05 21.12 10.93
N VAL A 166 4.57 19.85 10.99
CA VAL A 166 3.28 19.43 10.39
C VAL A 166 2.22 19.14 11.44
#